data_9c0a0addcbeeb84743e887d7381d3377
#
_entry.id   9c0a0addcbeeb84743e887d7381d3377
#
_cell.length_a   1.000
_cell.length_b   1.000
_cell.length_c   1.000
_cell.angle_alpha   90.00
_cell.angle_beta   90.00
_cell.angle_gamma   90.00
#
_symmetry.space_group_name_H-M   'P 1'
#
loop_
_entity.id
_entity.type
_entity.pdbx_description
1 polymer ?
#
loop_
_entity_poly.entity_id
_entity_poly.type
_entity_poly.pdbx_seq_one_letter_code
_entity_poly.pdbx_strand_id
1 'polypeptide(L)'
;MEIKLTELSNKEKAMFALRALYASHGFSMFRMSKFEAFDLYADNRDFMDYASIITFTDTDGMLMALKPDVTLSIVKNNRNIGDDIRKIYYNENVYRVSPRTRYFKEIMQVGVECLGKVDDDCICEVLLLAAESLSILSKDAVLDISNLDILSQLIASCRVPREAEEKIAEEIGKKNIHGLAQVCRDYDIGPARCELLKMLITTYGKPEEVIPKLETAFAKAEGTEEYMASLGRLKKIVKAFRGSGFEDMLNLDFSVVSDLKYYNGIFFKGFVKGVPDGVLSGGQYDKLMKNMNRNSKAIGFAVYMDNLGRLSRFEGEEVVIRG
;
A
#
# COMPACT_ATOMS: atom_id res chain seq x y z
N MET A 1 -29.56 25.09 -8.86
CA MET A 1 -28.50 25.73 -8.05
C MET A 1 -27.18 25.21 -8.61
N GLU A 2 -26.51 26.02 -9.43
CA GLU A 2 -25.16 25.67 -9.91
C GLU A 2 -24.16 25.93 -8.76
N ILE A 3 -23.57 24.89 -8.23
CA ILE A 3 -22.42 25.05 -7.32
C ILE A 3 -21.24 25.42 -8.21
N LYS A 4 -20.74 26.64 -8.09
CA LYS A 4 -19.52 27.07 -8.77
C LYS A 4 -18.34 26.32 -8.16
N LEU A 5 -17.77 25.38 -8.90
CA LEU A 5 -16.57 24.59 -8.51
C LEU A 5 -15.35 25.46 -8.15
N THR A 6 -15.40 26.76 -8.47
CA THR A 6 -14.38 27.76 -8.10
C THR A 6 -14.27 28.00 -6.60
N GLU A 7 -15.28 27.62 -5.81
CA GLU A 7 -15.29 27.78 -4.35
C GLU A 7 -14.71 26.57 -3.59
N LEU A 8 -14.51 25.45 -4.28
CA LEU A 8 -13.94 24.24 -3.67
C LEU A 8 -12.41 24.37 -3.53
N SER A 9 -11.89 23.95 -2.39
CA SER A 9 -10.46 23.77 -2.17
C SER A 9 -9.90 22.67 -3.09
N ASN A 10 -8.59 22.68 -3.37
CA ASN A 10 -7.94 21.64 -4.15
C ASN A 10 -8.17 20.24 -3.57
N LYS A 11 -8.21 20.12 -2.24
CA LYS A 11 -8.51 18.87 -1.52
C LYS A 11 -9.92 18.36 -1.83
N GLU A 12 -10.93 19.22 -1.84
CA GLU A 12 -12.31 18.85 -2.16
C GLU A 12 -12.46 18.46 -3.62
N LYS A 13 -11.85 19.21 -4.54
CA LYS A 13 -11.83 18.87 -5.97
C LYS A 13 -11.23 17.50 -6.21
N ALA A 14 -10.06 17.23 -5.62
CA ALA A 14 -9.40 15.92 -5.70
C ALA A 14 -10.28 14.80 -5.14
N MET A 15 -10.90 15.02 -3.98
CA MET A 15 -11.81 14.05 -3.37
C MET A 15 -13.00 13.70 -4.28
N PHE A 16 -13.65 14.70 -4.87
CA PHE A 16 -14.78 14.45 -5.77
C PHE A 16 -14.35 13.75 -7.06
N ALA A 17 -13.21 14.13 -7.64
CA ALA A 17 -12.67 13.50 -8.83
C ALA A 17 -12.34 12.01 -8.58
N LEU A 18 -11.65 11.68 -7.48
CA LEU A 18 -11.32 10.32 -7.10
C LEU A 18 -12.59 9.47 -6.85
N ARG A 19 -13.59 10.03 -6.17
CA ARG A 19 -14.86 9.33 -5.96
C ARG A 19 -15.59 9.03 -7.26
N ALA A 20 -15.62 9.99 -8.20
CA ALA A 20 -16.21 9.79 -9.52
C ALA A 20 -15.48 8.72 -10.31
N LEU A 21 -14.13 8.75 -10.28
CA LEU A 21 -13.28 7.72 -10.88
C LEU A 21 -13.60 6.33 -10.33
N TYR A 22 -13.61 6.16 -9.00
CA TYR A 22 -13.86 4.84 -8.40
C TYR A 22 -15.26 4.32 -8.69
N ALA A 23 -16.28 5.20 -8.68
CA ALA A 23 -17.63 4.83 -9.05
C ALA A 23 -17.73 4.39 -10.52
N SER A 24 -17.02 5.04 -11.45
CA SER A 24 -17.00 4.66 -12.88
C SER A 24 -16.34 3.30 -13.13
N HIS A 25 -15.41 2.87 -12.25
CA HIS A 25 -14.80 1.53 -12.26
C HIS A 25 -15.62 0.47 -11.51
N GLY A 26 -16.89 0.77 -11.15
CA GLY A 26 -17.80 -0.18 -10.53
C GLY A 26 -17.58 -0.39 -9.03
N PHE A 27 -16.83 0.47 -8.36
CA PHE A 27 -16.70 0.42 -6.91
C PHE A 27 -17.92 1.04 -6.24
N SER A 28 -18.40 0.42 -5.17
CA SER A 28 -19.51 0.89 -4.36
C SER A 28 -19.04 1.61 -3.11
N MET A 29 -19.71 2.71 -2.75
CA MET A 29 -19.35 3.48 -1.58
C MET A 29 -19.63 2.69 -0.29
N PHE A 30 -18.65 2.64 0.59
CA PHE A 30 -18.76 2.09 1.92
C PHE A 30 -18.61 3.19 2.97
N ARG A 31 -19.54 3.23 3.92
CA ARG A 31 -19.49 4.13 5.07
C ARG A 31 -19.30 3.33 6.33
N MET A 32 -18.54 3.85 7.26
CA MET A 32 -18.25 3.18 8.52
C MET A 32 -18.36 4.13 9.70
N SER A 33 -18.50 3.55 10.90
CA SER A 33 -18.50 4.32 12.14
C SER A 33 -17.15 4.99 12.37
N LYS A 34 -17.15 6.12 13.05
CA LYS A 34 -15.93 6.74 13.60
C LYS A 34 -15.41 6.01 14.83
N PHE A 35 -16.27 5.26 15.48
CA PHE A 35 -16.04 4.56 16.73
C PHE A 35 -16.16 3.06 16.52
N GLU A 36 -15.22 2.31 17.10
CA GLU A 36 -15.18 0.85 17.05
C GLU A 36 -14.87 0.33 18.45
N ALA A 37 -15.34 -0.88 18.77
CA ALA A 37 -14.89 -1.55 19.99
C ALA A 37 -13.36 -1.76 19.94
N PHE A 38 -12.67 -1.44 21.02
CA PHE A 38 -11.21 -1.58 21.11
C PHE A 38 -10.72 -3.00 20.82
N ASP A 39 -11.53 -4.01 21.20
CA ASP A 39 -11.22 -5.44 20.97
C ASP A 39 -10.90 -5.76 19.52
N LEU A 40 -11.53 -5.07 18.54
CA LEU A 40 -11.19 -5.24 17.11
C LEU A 40 -9.68 -5.05 16.86
N TYR A 41 -9.10 -4.09 17.53
CA TYR A 41 -7.68 -3.74 17.38
C TYR A 41 -6.81 -4.59 18.29
N ALA A 42 -7.32 -4.95 19.49
CA ALA A 42 -6.66 -5.83 20.44
C ALA A 42 -6.42 -7.24 19.86
N ASP A 43 -7.38 -7.76 19.12
CA ASP A 43 -7.29 -9.07 18.47
C ASP A 43 -6.38 -9.05 17.22
N ASN A 44 -6.10 -7.85 16.68
CA ASN A 44 -5.30 -7.64 15.45
C ASN A 44 -4.01 -6.85 15.73
N ARG A 45 -3.41 -7.02 16.90
CA ARG A 45 -2.23 -6.27 17.38
C ARG A 45 -1.00 -6.36 16.49
N ASP A 46 -0.85 -7.44 15.74
CA ASP A 46 0.27 -7.63 14.83
C ASP A 46 0.22 -6.70 13.60
N PHE A 47 -0.94 -6.09 13.35
CA PHE A 47 -1.21 -5.23 12.19
C PHE A 47 -1.30 -3.74 12.53
N MET A 48 -1.16 -3.37 13.82
CA MET A 48 -1.30 -1.99 14.24
C MET A 48 -0.48 -1.67 15.49
N ASP A 49 0.15 -0.49 15.48
CA ASP A 49 0.81 0.03 16.67
C ASP A 49 -0.23 0.53 17.70
N TYR A 50 -0.32 -0.17 18.81
CA TYR A 50 -1.21 0.19 19.93
C TYR A 50 -0.99 1.59 20.47
N ALA A 51 0.25 2.07 20.50
CA ALA A 51 0.57 3.41 20.98
C ALA A 51 -0.03 4.52 20.10
N SER A 52 -0.48 4.15 18.91
CA SER A 52 -1.14 5.07 17.98
C SER A 52 -2.66 5.13 18.14
N ILE A 53 -3.28 4.24 18.92
CA ILE A 53 -4.74 4.14 19.05
C ILE A 53 -5.24 5.12 20.11
N ILE A 54 -6.27 5.91 19.75
CA ILE A 54 -6.96 6.82 20.67
C ILE A 54 -8.16 6.07 21.24
N THR A 55 -8.17 5.85 22.54
CA THR A 55 -9.23 5.13 23.25
C THR A 55 -10.04 6.04 24.16
N PHE A 56 -11.30 5.65 24.40
CA PHE A 56 -12.22 6.29 25.35
C PHE A 56 -13.21 5.26 25.87
N THR A 57 -13.94 5.59 26.93
CA THR A 57 -14.99 4.74 27.48
C THR A 57 -16.35 5.28 27.04
N ASP A 58 -17.23 4.42 26.55
CA ASP A 58 -18.59 4.78 26.21
C ASP A 58 -19.51 4.89 27.44
N THR A 59 -20.78 5.17 27.21
CA THR A 59 -21.80 5.35 28.27
C THR A 59 -22.08 4.09 29.07
N ASP A 60 -21.80 2.92 28.49
CA ASP A 60 -22.03 1.60 29.11
C ASP A 60 -20.75 1.04 29.76
N GLY A 61 -19.67 1.82 29.78
CA GLY A 61 -18.39 1.44 30.37
C GLY A 61 -17.51 0.58 29.45
N MET A 62 -17.88 0.40 28.17
CA MET A 62 -17.05 -0.34 27.21
C MET A 62 -15.89 0.49 26.69
N LEU A 63 -14.73 -0.16 26.53
CA LEU A 63 -13.56 0.47 25.93
C LEU A 63 -13.73 0.56 24.41
N MET A 64 -13.76 1.78 23.92
CA MET A 64 -13.91 2.13 22.51
C MET A 64 -12.63 2.73 21.97
N ALA A 65 -12.49 2.75 20.66
CA ALA A 65 -11.43 3.44 19.94
C ALA A 65 -11.99 4.37 18.86
N LEU A 66 -11.35 5.51 18.66
CA LEU A 66 -11.48 6.25 17.42
C LEU A 66 -10.80 5.44 16.32
N LYS A 67 -11.49 5.21 15.21
CA LYS A 67 -11.03 4.38 14.09
C LYS A 67 -9.61 4.77 13.61
N PRO A 68 -8.58 3.95 13.87
CA PRO A 68 -7.22 4.24 13.45
C PRO A 68 -6.91 3.69 12.06
N ASP A 69 -7.77 2.81 11.52
CA ASP A 69 -7.59 2.13 10.24
C ASP A 69 -8.92 1.86 9.56
N VAL A 70 -8.95 2.00 8.24
CA VAL A 70 -10.16 1.78 7.44
C VAL A 70 -10.30 0.31 7.06
N THR A 71 -9.19 -0.34 6.70
CA THR A 71 -9.18 -1.70 6.15
C THR A 71 -9.70 -2.72 7.16
N LEU A 72 -9.29 -2.62 8.44
CA LEU A 72 -9.79 -3.49 9.52
C LEU A 72 -11.32 -3.38 9.66
N SER A 73 -11.86 -2.15 9.61
CA SER A 73 -13.31 -1.92 9.67
C SER A 73 -14.02 -2.52 8.45
N ILE A 74 -13.44 -2.42 7.26
CA ILE A 74 -13.99 -3.01 6.03
C ILE A 74 -14.02 -4.54 6.14
N VAL A 75 -12.90 -5.17 6.52
CA VAL A 75 -12.80 -6.63 6.66
C VAL A 75 -13.77 -7.15 7.70
N LYS A 76 -13.91 -6.47 8.84
CA LYS A 76 -14.89 -6.81 9.90
C LYS A 76 -16.32 -6.86 9.36
N ASN A 77 -16.71 -5.84 8.58
CA ASN A 77 -18.08 -5.68 8.10
C ASN A 77 -18.42 -6.49 6.84
N ASN A 78 -17.40 -7.09 6.19
CA ASN A 78 -17.57 -7.89 4.99
C ASN A 78 -17.26 -9.37 5.27
N ARG A 79 -18.10 -10.04 6.07
CA ARG A 79 -17.88 -11.40 6.55
C ARG A 79 -18.09 -12.50 5.49
N ASN A 80 -19.09 -12.34 4.63
CA ASN A 80 -19.54 -13.35 3.67
C ASN A 80 -19.23 -12.87 2.25
N ILE A 81 -17.97 -12.86 1.88
CA ILE A 81 -17.55 -12.65 0.50
C ILE A 81 -17.38 -14.05 -0.07
N GLY A 82 -18.31 -14.48 -0.95
CA GLY A 82 -18.21 -15.72 -1.69
C GLY A 82 -17.07 -15.70 -2.70
N ASP A 83 -17.24 -16.40 -3.82
CA ASP A 83 -16.25 -16.41 -4.92
C ASP A 83 -16.21 -15.10 -5.72
N ASP A 84 -17.09 -14.15 -5.45
CA ASP A 84 -17.15 -12.86 -6.14
C ASP A 84 -16.13 -11.87 -5.59
N ILE A 85 -15.71 -10.93 -6.45
CA ILE A 85 -14.88 -9.80 -6.03
C ILE A 85 -15.79 -8.66 -5.57
N ARG A 86 -15.66 -8.24 -4.32
CA ARG A 86 -16.31 -7.06 -3.79
C ARG A 86 -15.43 -5.84 -3.95
N LYS A 87 -15.87 -4.89 -4.77
CA LYS A 87 -15.21 -3.61 -5.03
C LYS A 87 -15.84 -2.52 -4.17
N ILE A 88 -15.05 -1.94 -3.28
CA ILE A 88 -15.48 -0.93 -2.31
C ILE A 88 -14.59 0.30 -2.45
N TYR A 89 -15.19 1.51 -2.45
CA TYR A 89 -14.44 2.74 -2.21
C TYR A 89 -14.95 3.45 -0.94
N TYR A 90 -14.08 4.26 -0.35
CA TYR A 90 -14.38 5.02 0.86
C TYR A 90 -13.79 6.42 0.82
N ASN A 91 -14.35 7.29 1.65
CA ASN A 91 -13.86 8.62 1.96
C ASN A 91 -14.03 8.80 3.47
N GLU A 92 -12.98 8.53 4.23
CA GLU A 92 -13.05 8.39 5.68
C GLU A 92 -11.87 9.05 6.39
N ASN A 93 -12.13 9.53 7.60
CA ASN A 93 -11.08 9.98 8.49
C ASN A 93 -10.62 8.84 9.39
N VAL A 94 -9.32 8.71 9.56
CA VAL A 94 -8.69 7.89 10.59
C VAL A 94 -8.03 8.76 11.64
N TYR A 95 -7.96 8.26 12.86
CA TYR A 95 -7.51 9.00 14.02
C TYR A 95 -6.34 8.29 14.69
N ARG A 96 -5.19 8.94 14.78
CA ARG A 96 -3.98 8.33 15.33
C ARG A 96 -3.23 9.29 16.24
N VAL A 97 -2.53 8.74 17.22
CA VAL A 97 -1.52 9.46 17.97
C VAL A 97 -0.25 9.54 17.11
N SER A 98 0.24 10.75 16.86
CA SER A 98 1.52 10.92 16.15
C SER A 98 2.68 10.39 17.01
N PRO A 99 3.48 9.43 16.53
CA PRO A 99 4.61 8.90 17.31
C PRO A 99 5.63 10.00 17.69
N ARG A 100 5.84 10.96 16.78
CA ARG A 100 6.83 12.03 16.94
C ARG A 100 6.38 13.13 17.89
N THR A 101 5.13 13.60 17.73
CA THR A 101 4.63 14.78 18.46
C THR A 101 3.72 14.44 19.63
N ARG A 102 3.25 13.18 19.70
CA ARG A 102 2.25 12.69 20.65
C ARG A 102 0.89 13.40 20.58
N TYR A 103 0.67 14.23 19.56
CA TYR A 103 -0.63 14.85 19.31
C TYR A 103 -1.56 13.91 18.53
N PHE A 104 -2.85 14.10 18.75
CA PHE A 104 -3.88 13.42 17.98
C PHE A 104 -3.93 14.00 16.56
N LYS A 105 -3.99 13.13 15.59
CA LYS A 105 -4.13 13.47 14.17
C LYS A 105 -5.40 12.86 13.63
N GLU A 106 -6.15 13.68 12.90
CA GLU A 106 -7.18 13.25 11.98
C GLU A 106 -6.58 13.25 10.58
N ILE A 107 -6.66 12.12 9.89
CA ILE A 107 -6.05 11.91 8.58
C ILE A 107 -7.15 11.49 7.62
N MET A 108 -7.45 12.33 6.63
CA MET A 108 -8.45 12.04 5.62
C MET A 108 -7.87 11.13 4.55
N GLN A 109 -8.56 10.03 4.28
CA GLN A 109 -8.20 9.04 3.28
C GLN A 109 -9.36 8.83 2.28
N VAL A 110 -9.03 8.80 1.00
CA VAL A 110 -9.91 8.35 -0.07
C VAL A 110 -9.28 7.13 -0.70
N GLY A 111 -9.96 6.00 -0.73
CA GLY A 111 -9.33 4.77 -1.18
C GLY A 111 -10.31 3.72 -1.68
N VAL A 112 -9.74 2.62 -2.16
CA VAL A 112 -10.47 1.46 -2.68
C VAL A 112 -9.96 0.18 -2.04
N GLU A 113 -10.86 -0.80 -1.95
CA GLU A 113 -10.57 -2.15 -1.50
C GLU A 113 -11.27 -3.16 -2.41
N CYS A 114 -10.54 -4.16 -2.86
CA CYS A 114 -11.03 -5.34 -3.53
C CYS A 114 -10.87 -6.54 -2.60
N LEU A 115 -11.97 -7.21 -2.26
CA LEU A 115 -11.98 -8.38 -1.39
C LEU A 115 -12.65 -9.54 -2.11
N GLY A 116 -12.14 -10.77 -1.94
CA GLY A 116 -12.72 -11.97 -2.55
C GLY A 116 -11.68 -12.78 -3.29
N LYS A 117 -12.02 -13.23 -4.51
CA LYS A 117 -11.11 -13.98 -5.39
C LYS A 117 -10.17 -13.02 -6.12
N VAL A 118 -9.26 -12.36 -5.39
CA VAL A 118 -8.25 -11.47 -5.97
C VAL A 118 -7.21 -12.30 -6.70
N ASP A 119 -7.21 -12.18 -8.03
CA ASP A 119 -6.25 -12.78 -8.96
C ASP A 119 -5.30 -11.72 -9.55
N ASP A 120 -4.45 -12.13 -10.49
CA ASP A 120 -3.49 -11.22 -11.12
C ASP A 120 -4.17 -10.11 -11.94
N ASP A 121 -5.35 -10.37 -12.51
CA ASP A 121 -6.09 -9.38 -13.31
C ASP A 121 -6.69 -8.30 -12.39
N CYS A 122 -7.25 -8.71 -11.25
CA CYS A 122 -7.72 -7.77 -10.22
C CYS A 122 -6.55 -6.92 -9.65
N ILE A 123 -5.37 -7.52 -9.44
CA ILE A 123 -4.17 -6.79 -9.02
C ILE A 123 -3.79 -5.73 -10.05
N CYS A 124 -3.76 -6.09 -11.34
CA CYS A 124 -3.45 -5.16 -12.43
C CYS A 124 -4.49 -4.04 -12.50
N GLU A 125 -5.77 -4.33 -12.37
CA GLU A 125 -6.84 -3.32 -12.35
C GLU A 125 -6.64 -2.31 -11.20
N VAL A 126 -6.36 -2.78 -9.99
CA VAL A 126 -6.14 -1.90 -8.82
C VAL A 126 -4.89 -1.03 -9.01
N LEU A 127 -3.82 -1.57 -9.60
CA LEU A 127 -2.59 -0.80 -9.87
C LEU A 127 -2.80 0.26 -10.95
N LEU A 128 -3.53 -0.06 -12.03
CA LEU A 128 -3.90 0.91 -13.06
C LEU A 128 -4.80 2.01 -12.48
N LEU A 129 -5.75 1.64 -11.63
CA LEU A 129 -6.60 2.63 -10.93
C LEU A 129 -5.79 3.52 -9.98
N ALA A 130 -4.74 2.97 -9.34
CA ALA A 130 -3.82 3.77 -8.53
C ALA A 130 -3.03 4.77 -9.38
N ALA A 131 -2.53 4.36 -10.56
CA ALA A 131 -1.86 5.26 -11.51
C ALA A 131 -2.81 6.34 -12.04
N GLU A 132 -4.04 5.98 -12.41
CA GLU A 132 -5.07 6.92 -12.83
C GLU A 132 -5.43 7.90 -11.72
N SER A 133 -5.53 7.43 -10.46
CA SER A 133 -5.73 8.29 -9.29
C SER A 133 -4.59 9.30 -9.12
N LEU A 134 -3.34 8.87 -9.31
CA LEU A 134 -2.18 9.76 -9.26
C LEU A 134 -2.20 10.79 -10.40
N SER A 135 -2.60 10.41 -11.62
CA SER A 135 -2.68 11.32 -12.78
C SER A 135 -3.71 12.44 -12.57
N ILE A 136 -4.79 12.16 -11.84
CA ILE A 136 -5.76 13.18 -11.41
C ILE A 136 -5.11 14.19 -10.45
N LEU A 137 -4.18 13.74 -9.59
CA LEU A 137 -3.55 14.60 -8.60
C LEU A 137 -2.42 15.44 -9.21
N SER A 138 -1.61 14.86 -10.10
CA SER A 138 -0.51 15.54 -10.77
C SER A 138 -0.04 14.78 -12.00
N LYS A 139 0.41 15.53 -13.02
CA LYS A 139 1.09 14.97 -14.20
C LYS A 139 2.50 14.46 -13.88
N ASP A 140 3.14 15.05 -12.87
CA ASP A 140 4.47 14.66 -12.38
C ASP A 140 4.35 13.67 -11.21
N ALA A 141 3.80 12.50 -11.48
CA ALA A 141 3.62 11.45 -10.48
C ALA A 141 4.42 10.18 -10.82
N VAL A 142 4.75 9.41 -9.79
CA VAL A 142 5.45 8.12 -9.89
C VAL A 142 4.73 7.10 -9.02
N LEU A 143 4.58 5.89 -9.56
CA LEU A 143 4.08 4.72 -8.84
C LEU A 143 5.22 3.71 -8.69
N ASP A 144 5.77 3.62 -7.49
CA ASP A 144 6.80 2.65 -7.13
C ASP A 144 6.13 1.35 -6.67
N ILE A 145 6.46 0.24 -7.32
CA ILE A 145 5.93 -1.10 -7.01
C ILE A 145 7.05 -1.98 -6.47
N SER A 146 6.75 -2.68 -5.39
CA SER A 146 7.56 -3.74 -4.78
C SER A 146 6.82 -5.07 -4.82
N ASN A 147 7.56 -6.17 -4.89
CA ASN A 147 7.03 -7.50 -4.62
C ASN A 147 7.63 -8.02 -3.30
N LEU A 148 6.83 -7.98 -2.25
CA LEU A 148 7.24 -8.39 -0.89
C LEU A 148 7.50 -9.89 -0.78
N ASP A 149 6.97 -10.71 -1.70
CA ASP A 149 7.27 -12.15 -1.69
C ASP A 149 8.74 -12.38 -2.05
N ILE A 150 9.31 -11.63 -3.02
CA ILE A 150 10.75 -11.69 -3.34
C ILE A 150 11.59 -11.34 -2.11
N LEU A 151 11.25 -10.24 -1.44
CA LEU A 151 11.97 -9.80 -0.24
C LEU A 151 11.85 -10.84 0.89
N SER A 152 10.65 -11.33 1.18
CA SER A 152 10.40 -12.30 2.24
C SER A 152 11.11 -13.63 1.97
N GLN A 153 11.11 -14.12 0.73
CA GLN A 153 11.80 -15.34 0.32
C GLN A 153 13.31 -15.20 0.50
N LEU A 154 13.87 -14.05 0.09
CA LEU A 154 15.30 -13.81 0.22
C LEU A 154 15.73 -13.70 1.69
N ILE A 155 14.97 -13.00 2.53
CA ILE A 155 15.21 -12.92 3.96
C ILE A 155 15.13 -14.32 4.59
N ALA A 156 14.08 -15.09 4.31
CA ALA A 156 13.90 -16.44 4.82
C ALA A 156 15.05 -17.39 4.41
N SER A 157 15.60 -17.23 3.20
CA SER A 157 16.74 -18.00 2.71
C SER A 157 18.02 -17.78 3.54
N CYS A 158 18.12 -16.65 4.25
CA CYS A 158 19.25 -16.35 5.12
C CYS A 158 19.28 -17.22 6.39
N ARG A 159 18.15 -17.83 6.77
CA ARG A 159 18.00 -18.72 7.93
C ARG A 159 18.50 -18.09 9.24
N VAL A 160 18.19 -16.85 9.44
CA VAL A 160 18.58 -16.05 10.62
C VAL A 160 17.41 -15.93 11.61
N PRO A 161 17.67 -15.56 12.89
CA PRO A 161 16.60 -15.27 13.84
C PRO A 161 15.72 -14.11 13.38
N ARG A 162 14.46 -14.09 13.85
CA ARG A 162 13.45 -13.07 13.50
C ARG A 162 13.95 -11.63 13.72
N GLU A 163 14.73 -11.38 14.75
CA GLU A 163 15.33 -10.07 15.03
C GLU A 163 16.22 -9.60 13.86
N ALA A 164 17.00 -10.53 13.28
CA ALA A 164 17.84 -10.21 12.11
C ALA A 164 17.00 -10.02 10.86
N GLU A 165 15.92 -10.78 10.66
CA GLU A 165 14.99 -10.58 9.53
C GLU A 165 14.37 -9.17 9.58
N GLU A 166 13.94 -8.72 10.76
CA GLU A 166 13.39 -7.38 10.97
C GLU A 166 14.45 -6.29 10.69
N LYS A 167 15.70 -6.47 11.14
CA LYS A 167 16.81 -5.56 10.84
C LYS A 167 17.14 -5.51 9.35
N ILE A 168 17.16 -6.64 8.66
CA ILE A 168 17.39 -6.69 7.20
C ILE A 168 16.32 -5.88 6.48
N ALA A 169 15.04 -6.11 6.80
CA ALA A 169 13.94 -5.38 6.19
C ALA A 169 14.01 -3.87 6.46
N GLU A 170 14.38 -3.48 7.69
CA GLU A 170 14.56 -2.09 8.09
C GLU A 170 15.68 -1.41 7.30
N GLU A 171 16.86 -2.05 7.17
CA GLU A 171 17.99 -1.50 6.45
C GLU A 171 17.72 -1.40 4.93
N ILE A 172 16.98 -2.36 4.36
CA ILE A 172 16.51 -2.28 2.97
C ILE A 172 15.57 -1.09 2.81
N GLY A 173 14.59 -0.93 3.70
CA GLY A 173 13.63 0.18 3.66
C GLY A 173 14.28 1.56 3.79
N LYS A 174 15.40 1.65 4.54
CA LYS A 174 16.21 2.87 4.67
C LYS A 174 17.20 3.09 3.50
N LYS A 175 17.30 2.15 2.57
CA LYS A 175 18.36 2.10 1.53
C LYS A 175 19.77 2.15 2.11
N ASN A 176 19.98 1.54 3.29
CA ASN A 176 21.24 1.58 4.01
C ASN A 176 22.09 0.35 3.73
N ILE A 177 22.90 0.40 2.66
CA ILE A 177 23.80 -0.69 2.26
C ILE A 177 24.83 -1.01 3.35
N HIS A 178 25.34 0.00 4.05
CA HIS A 178 26.34 -0.20 5.11
C HIS A 178 25.75 -0.89 6.33
N GLY A 179 24.56 -0.48 6.77
CA GLY A 179 23.82 -1.13 7.84
C GLY A 179 23.49 -2.58 7.49
N LEU A 180 22.98 -2.83 6.27
CA LEU A 180 22.72 -4.17 5.79
C LEU A 180 23.98 -5.04 5.78
N ALA A 181 25.14 -4.51 5.31
CA ALA A 181 26.40 -5.24 5.33
C ALA A 181 26.86 -5.56 6.77
N GLN A 182 26.57 -4.70 7.74
CA GLN A 182 26.83 -4.98 9.16
C GLN A 182 25.95 -6.12 9.66
N VAL A 183 24.64 -6.09 9.38
CA VAL A 183 23.72 -7.18 9.73
C VAL A 183 24.17 -8.50 9.12
N CYS A 184 24.62 -8.49 7.85
CA CYS A 184 25.16 -9.71 7.22
C CYS A 184 26.36 -10.30 7.98
N ARG A 185 27.28 -9.45 8.48
CA ARG A 185 28.41 -9.90 9.29
C ARG A 185 28.01 -10.43 10.66
N ASP A 186 27.14 -9.69 11.36
CA ASP A 186 26.73 -9.99 12.73
C ASP A 186 25.99 -11.33 12.83
N TYR A 187 25.31 -11.73 11.76
CA TYR A 187 24.51 -12.96 11.70
C TYR A 187 25.07 -14.02 10.73
N ASP A 188 26.33 -13.87 10.31
CA ASP A 188 27.06 -14.79 9.40
C ASP A 188 26.28 -15.17 8.13
N ILE A 189 25.65 -14.17 7.51
CA ILE A 189 24.95 -14.34 6.24
C ILE A 189 25.98 -14.48 5.12
N GLY A 190 25.94 -15.61 4.41
CA GLY A 190 26.90 -15.93 3.35
C GLY A 190 26.94 -14.86 2.25
N PRO A 191 28.13 -14.65 1.61
CA PRO A 191 28.37 -13.56 0.69
C PRO A 191 27.36 -13.48 -0.46
N ALA A 192 26.97 -14.62 -1.03
CA ALA A 192 26.02 -14.67 -2.14
C ALA A 192 24.64 -14.10 -1.76
N ARG A 193 24.11 -14.44 -0.57
CA ARG A 193 22.84 -13.91 -0.07
C ARG A 193 22.94 -12.43 0.28
N CYS A 194 24.07 -12.01 0.89
CA CYS A 194 24.31 -10.62 1.20
C CYS A 194 24.33 -9.75 -0.07
N GLU A 195 24.94 -10.21 -1.16
CA GLU A 195 24.92 -9.48 -2.44
C GLU A 195 23.51 -9.42 -3.07
N LEU A 196 22.71 -10.48 -2.97
CA LEU A 196 21.29 -10.43 -3.42
C LEU A 196 20.47 -9.43 -2.61
N LEU A 197 20.66 -9.37 -1.29
CA LEU A 197 19.99 -8.37 -0.43
C LEU A 197 20.42 -6.95 -0.78
N LYS A 198 21.70 -6.70 -1.00
CA LYS A 198 22.21 -5.39 -1.44
C LYS A 198 21.66 -4.99 -2.80
N MET A 199 21.52 -5.96 -3.71
CA MET A 199 20.95 -5.73 -5.02
C MET A 199 19.51 -5.19 -4.92
N LEU A 200 18.67 -5.64 -3.98
CA LEU A 200 17.33 -5.10 -3.77
C LEU A 200 17.34 -3.61 -3.38
N ILE A 201 18.40 -3.14 -2.72
CA ILE A 201 18.59 -1.71 -2.39
C ILE A 201 18.99 -0.90 -3.62
N THR A 202 19.88 -1.47 -4.45
CA THR A 202 20.55 -0.73 -5.55
C THR A 202 19.81 -0.85 -6.89
N THR A 203 18.88 -1.79 -7.01
CA THR A 203 18.16 -2.05 -8.25
C THR A 203 16.76 -1.47 -8.17
N TYR A 204 16.60 -0.26 -8.71
CA TYR A 204 15.32 0.45 -8.78
C TYR A 204 15.23 1.24 -10.10
N GLY A 205 14.03 1.64 -10.49
CA GLY A 205 13.77 2.44 -11.68
C GLY A 205 12.81 1.76 -12.65
N LYS A 206 12.99 2.02 -13.94
CA LYS A 206 12.10 1.51 -14.98
C LYS A 206 12.13 -0.03 -15.07
N PRO A 207 10.98 -0.68 -15.29
CA PRO A 207 10.89 -2.14 -15.37
C PRO A 207 11.85 -2.76 -16.41
N GLU A 208 12.08 -2.08 -17.52
CA GLU A 208 12.96 -2.52 -18.62
C GLU A 208 14.41 -2.64 -18.19
N GLU A 209 14.82 -1.85 -17.19
CA GLU A 209 16.18 -1.89 -16.63
C GLU A 209 16.28 -2.84 -15.42
N VAL A 210 15.22 -2.90 -14.61
CA VAL A 210 15.22 -3.63 -13.35
C VAL A 210 15.01 -5.13 -13.56
N ILE A 211 14.02 -5.52 -14.38
CA ILE A 211 13.65 -6.94 -14.57
C ILE A 211 14.82 -7.78 -15.09
N PRO A 212 15.59 -7.39 -16.13
CA PRO A 212 16.71 -8.19 -16.63
C PRO A 212 17.82 -8.40 -15.58
N LYS A 213 18.06 -7.40 -14.72
CA LYS A 213 19.05 -7.51 -13.63
C LYS A 213 18.61 -8.55 -12.60
N LEU A 214 17.32 -8.54 -12.22
CA LEU A 214 16.76 -9.51 -11.30
C LEU A 214 16.77 -10.93 -11.89
N GLU A 215 16.39 -11.10 -13.16
CA GLU A 215 16.45 -12.40 -13.84
C GLU A 215 17.85 -12.99 -13.80
N THR A 216 18.84 -12.18 -14.14
CA THR A 216 20.26 -12.61 -14.16
C THR A 216 20.75 -13.04 -12.76
N ALA A 217 20.34 -12.29 -11.73
CA ALA A 217 20.74 -12.58 -10.36
C ALA A 217 20.03 -13.81 -9.79
N PHE A 218 18.73 -13.92 -10.00
CA PHE A 218 17.92 -15.02 -9.49
C PHE A 218 18.14 -16.34 -10.21
N ALA A 219 18.54 -16.31 -11.50
CA ALA A 219 18.89 -17.54 -12.23
C ALA A 219 20.05 -18.32 -11.59
N LYS A 220 20.87 -17.67 -10.76
CA LYS A 220 22.02 -18.26 -10.06
C LYS A 220 21.76 -18.48 -8.57
N ALA A 221 20.57 -18.08 -8.07
CA ALA A 221 20.23 -18.17 -6.66
C ALA A 221 19.66 -19.54 -6.31
N GLU A 222 19.87 -19.97 -5.06
CA GLU A 222 19.12 -21.08 -4.47
C GLU A 222 17.65 -20.65 -4.33
N GLY A 223 16.67 -21.49 -4.74
CA GLY A 223 15.24 -21.11 -4.76
C GLY A 223 14.81 -20.36 -6.03
N THR A 224 15.51 -20.58 -7.15
CA THR A 224 15.25 -19.91 -8.45
C THR A 224 13.78 -19.96 -8.88
N GLU A 225 13.08 -21.08 -8.69
CA GLU A 225 11.68 -21.25 -9.17
C GLU A 225 10.75 -20.24 -8.48
N GLU A 226 10.86 -20.05 -7.17
CA GLU A 226 10.02 -19.14 -6.38
C GLU A 226 10.28 -17.67 -6.76
N TYR A 227 11.55 -17.29 -6.93
CA TYR A 227 11.91 -15.95 -7.40
C TYR A 227 11.39 -15.69 -8.82
N MET A 228 11.53 -16.66 -9.72
CA MET A 228 11.05 -16.53 -11.09
C MET A 228 9.53 -16.49 -11.18
N ALA A 229 8.80 -17.18 -10.31
CA ALA A 229 7.35 -17.08 -10.20
C ALA A 229 6.92 -15.67 -9.74
N SER A 230 7.56 -15.14 -8.71
CA SER A 230 7.30 -13.78 -8.21
C SER A 230 7.66 -12.71 -9.25
N LEU A 231 8.75 -12.89 -9.99
CA LEU A 231 9.15 -12.02 -11.09
C LEU A 231 8.17 -12.13 -12.28
N GLY A 232 7.63 -13.33 -12.54
CA GLY A 232 6.58 -13.54 -13.54
C GLY A 232 5.35 -12.69 -13.28
N ARG A 233 4.95 -12.51 -12.00
CA ARG A 233 3.84 -11.62 -11.61
C ARG A 233 4.18 -10.15 -11.90
N LEU A 234 5.39 -9.68 -11.58
CA LEU A 234 5.82 -8.32 -11.94
C LEU A 234 5.78 -8.09 -13.45
N LYS A 235 6.19 -9.07 -14.26
CA LYS A 235 6.11 -8.97 -15.73
C LYS A 235 4.67 -8.87 -16.24
N LYS A 236 3.71 -9.56 -15.61
CA LYS A 236 2.28 -9.43 -15.95
C LYS A 236 1.79 -7.99 -15.67
N ILE A 237 2.15 -7.42 -14.52
CA ILE A 237 1.82 -6.05 -14.16
C ILE A 237 2.40 -5.08 -15.19
N VAL A 238 3.69 -5.18 -15.50
CA VAL A 238 4.34 -4.34 -16.51
C VAL A 238 3.67 -4.45 -17.87
N LYS A 239 3.26 -5.67 -18.25
CA LYS A 239 2.50 -5.90 -19.49
C LYS A 239 1.14 -5.20 -19.46
N ALA A 240 0.43 -5.20 -18.33
CA ALA A 240 -0.86 -4.52 -18.19
C ALA A 240 -0.74 -2.99 -18.30
N PHE A 241 0.40 -2.42 -17.89
CA PHE A 241 0.65 -0.99 -18.06
C PHE A 241 0.94 -0.58 -19.50
N ARG A 242 1.40 -1.48 -20.38
CA ARG A 242 1.71 -1.15 -21.77
C ARG A 242 0.45 -0.72 -22.53
N GLY A 243 0.50 0.48 -23.14
CA GLY A 243 -0.62 1.07 -23.86
C GLY A 243 -1.70 1.65 -22.98
N SER A 244 -1.51 1.72 -21.66
CA SER A 244 -2.44 2.33 -20.71
C SER A 244 -2.35 3.86 -20.66
N GLY A 245 -1.23 4.44 -21.10
CA GLY A 245 -0.88 5.84 -20.93
C GLY A 245 -0.22 6.19 -19.59
N PHE A 246 0.02 5.17 -18.73
CA PHE A 246 0.65 5.33 -17.41
C PHE A 246 2.00 4.61 -17.31
N GLU A 247 2.57 4.14 -18.41
CA GLU A 247 3.84 3.40 -18.44
C GLU A 247 4.98 4.20 -17.81
N ASP A 248 5.02 5.49 -18.11
CA ASP A 248 6.07 6.39 -17.61
C ASP A 248 5.97 6.68 -16.12
N MET A 249 4.84 6.38 -15.49
CA MET A 249 4.69 6.50 -14.04
C MET A 249 5.27 5.31 -13.29
N LEU A 250 5.37 4.14 -13.95
CA LEU A 250 5.73 2.88 -13.31
C LEU A 250 7.21 2.78 -13.05
N ASN A 251 7.57 2.53 -11.79
CA ASN A 251 8.90 2.10 -11.37
C ASN A 251 8.82 0.83 -10.53
N LEU A 252 9.91 0.09 -10.48
CA LEU A 252 10.12 -0.98 -9.51
C LEU A 252 11.14 -0.52 -8.46
N ASP A 253 10.79 -0.65 -7.18
CA ASP A 253 11.67 -0.29 -6.05
C ASP A 253 11.43 -1.22 -4.86
N PHE A 254 12.35 -2.13 -4.60
CA PHE A 254 12.26 -3.11 -3.53
C PHE A 254 12.58 -2.54 -2.15
N SER A 255 13.02 -1.29 -2.05
CA SER A 255 13.13 -0.56 -0.79
C SER A 255 11.79 0.02 -0.33
N VAL A 256 10.79 0.04 -1.20
CA VAL A 256 9.41 0.35 -0.83
C VAL A 256 8.87 -0.82 -0.01
N VAL A 257 9.32 -0.88 1.24
CA VAL A 257 8.93 -1.88 2.22
C VAL A 257 7.90 -1.25 3.14
N SER A 258 6.82 -1.97 3.37
CA SER A 258 5.86 -1.69 4.43
C SER A 258 5.95 -2.76 5.49
N ASP A 259 5.13 -2.68 6.50
CA ASP A 259 5.03 -3.73 7.51
C ASP A 259 4.76 -5.09 6.85
N LEU A 260 5.80 -5.95 6.81
CA LEU A 260 5.74 -7.30 6.26
C LEU A 260 4.77 -8.21 7.02
N LYS A 261 4.30 -7.79 8.19
CA LYS A 261 3.25 -8.48 8.94
C LYS A 261 1.88 -8.19 8.32
N TYR A 262 1.68 -6.96 7.84
CA TYR A 262 0.42 -6.51 7.25
C TYR A 262 0.28 -6.93 5.79
N TYR A 263 1.27 -6.58 4.96
CA TYR A 263 1.24 -6.78 3.51
C TYR A 263 1.98 -8.05 3.07
N ASN A 264 1.57 -8.56 1.94
CA ASN A 264 2.22 -9.65 1.20
C ASN A 264 2.10 -9.40 -0.30
N GLY A 265 2.82 -10.15 -1.12
CA GLY A 265 2.72 -10.00 -2.58
C GLY A 265 3.09 -8.60 -3.05
N ILE A 266 2.20 -7.97 -3.79
CA ILE A 266 2.43 -6.64 -4.35
C ILE A 266 2.15 -5.55 -3.32
N PHE A 267 3.11 -4.64 -3.16
CA PHE A 267 2.99 -3.41 -2.39
C PHE A 267 3.43 -2.23 -3.24
N PHE A 268 2.78 -1.07 -3.08
CA PHE A 268 3.07 0.09 -3.91
C PHE A 268 2.86 1.39 -3.18
N LYS A 269 3.61 2.42 -3.62
CA LYS A 269 3.47 3.80 -3.16
C LYS A 269 3.44 4.76 -4.32
N GLY A 270 2.58 5.76 -4.21
CA GLY A 270 2.49 6.85 -5.17
C GLY A 270 3.11 8.13 -4.62
N PHE A 271 3.92 8.77 -5.44
CA PHE A 271 4.57 10.04 -5.13
C PHE A 271 4.21 11.08 -6.17
N VAL A 272 4.15 12.33 -5.73
CA VAL A 272 3.88 13.49 -6.57
C VAL A 272 4.97 14.52 -6.34
N LYS A 273 5.47 15.13 -7.41
CA LYS A 273 6.49 16.17 -7.33
C LYS A 273 6.05 17.32 -6.41
N GLY A 274 6.94 17.73 -5.53
CA GLY A 274 6.68 18.80 -4.55
C GLY A 274 6.01 18.35 -3.25
N VAL A 275 5.62 17.07 -3.14
CA VAL A 275 5.14 16.47 -1.89
C VAL A 275 6.19 15.47 -1.40
N PRO A 276 6.88 15.75 -0.27
CA PRO A 276 8.00 14.92 0.20
C PRO A 276 7.57 13.53 0.68
N ASP A 277 6.35 13.43 1.17
CA ASP A 277 5.76 12.17 1.63
C ASP A 277 4.95 11.51 0.51
N GLY A 278 4.84 10.18 0.51
CA GLY A 278 3.95 9.49 -0.41
C GLY A 278 2.50 9.98 -0.26
N VAL A 279 1.84 10.20 -1.39
CA VAL A 279 0.43 10.63 -1.42
C VAL A 279 -0.55 9.48 -1.54
N LEU A 280 -0.06 8.30 -1.95
CA LEU A 280 -0.84 7.08 -2.11
C LEU A 280 -0.02 5.90 -1.58
N SER A 281 -0.68 4.94 -0.93
CA SER A 281 -0.06 3.69 -0.52
C SER A 281 -1.08 2.56 -0.52
N GLY A 282 -0.66 1.38 -0.95
CA GLY A 282 -1.52 0.19 -1.00
C GLY A 282 -0.77 -1.10 -1.25
N GLY A 283 -1.51 -2.22 -1.24
CA GLY A 283 -0.93 -3.54 -1.46
C GLY A 283 -1.90 -4.67 -1.14
N GLN A 284 -1.42 -5.90 -1.32
CA GLN A 284 -2.13 -7.11 -0.94
C GLN A 284 -2.00 -7.34 0.57
N TYR A 285 -3.09 -7.75 1.22
CA TYR A 285 -3.13 -7.99 2.67
C TYR A 285 -3.85 -9.30 3.03
N ASP A 286 -3.53 -10.37 2.31
CA ASP A 286 -4.10 -11.71 2.53
C ASP A 286 -3.79 -12.25 3.93
N LYS A 287 -2.67 -11.81 4.55
CA LYS A 287 -2.31 -12.16 5.93
C LYS A 287 -3.32 -11.63 6.93
N LEU A 288 -3.73 -10.37 6.79
CA LEU A 288 -4.79 -9.78 7.60
C LEU A 288 -6.12 -10.52 7.42
N MET A 289 -6.48 -10.86 6.18
CA MET A 289 -7.69 -11.63 5.89
C MET A 289 -7.68 -12.97 6.64
N LYS A 290 -6.58 -13.71 6.58
CA LYS A 290 -6.42 -14.99 7.31
C LYS A 290 -6.52 -14.81 8.83
N ASN A 291 -5.88 -13.79 9.39
CA ASN A 291 -5.91 -13.50 10.81
C ASN A 291 -7.33 -13.21 11.32
N MET A 292 -8.13 -12.56 10.49
CA MET A 292 -9.54 -12.30 10.76
C MET A 292 -10.47 -13.47 10.36
N ASN A 293 -9.92 -14.67 10.16
CA ASN A 293 -10.64 -15.90 9.77
C ASN A 293 -11.43 -15.71 8.45
N ARG A 294 -10.81 -15.08 7.44
CA ARG A 294 -11.35 -14.92 6.09
C ARG A 294 -10.52 -15.77 5.12
N ASN A 295 -11.19 -16.60 4.31
CA ASN A 295 -10.55 -17.42 3.29
C ASN A 295 -10.33 -16.67 1.96
N SER A 296 -10.80 -15.43 1.87
CA SER A 296 -10.63 -14.57 0.71
C SER A 296 -9.32 -13.82 0.76
N LYS A 297 -8.89 -13.33 -0.41
CA LYS A 297 -7.74 -12.43 -0.57
C LYS A 297 -8.20 -10.98 -0.62
N ALA A 298 -7.25 -10.05 -0.52
CA ALA A 298 -7.57 -8.64 -0.61
C ALA A 298 -6.41 -7.80 -1.15
N ILE A 299 -6.76 -6.73 -1.86
CA ILE A 299 -5.86 -5.68 -2.32
C ILE A 299 -6.59 -4.33 -2.30
N GLY A 300 -5.90 -3.29 -1.89
CA GLY A 300 -6.46 -1.95 -1.92
C GLY A 300 -5.40 -0.88 -1.76
N PHE A 301 -5.83 0.38 -1.81
CA PHE A 301 -4.97 1.54 -1.54
C PHE A 301 -5.73 2.71 -0.96
N ALA A 302 -5.00 3.60 -0.31
CA ALA A 302 -5.47 4.89 0.19
C ALA A 302 -4.69 6.05 -0.41
N VAL A 303 -5.39 7.12 -0.78
CA VAL A 303 -4.84 8.44 -1.06
C VAL A 303 -4.94 9.28 0.21
N TYR A 304 -3.81 9.85 0.64
CA TYR A 304 -3.71 10.67 1.84
C TYR A 304 -3.99 12.13 1.51
N MET A 305 -5.22 12.54 1.72
CA MET A 305 -5.71 13.86 1.30
C MET A 305 -5.02 15.04 2.00
N ASP A 306 -4.50 14.82 3.21
CA ASP A 306 -3.80 15.87 3.96
C ASP A 306 -2.43 16.22 3.37
N ASN A 307 -1.78 15.26 2.71
CA ASN A 307 -0.53 15.49 2.00
C ASN A 307 -0.74 16.39 0.75
N LEU A 308 -1.96 16.38 0.18
CA LEU A 308 -2.30 17.18 -1.00
C LEU A 308 -2.47 18.68 -0.71
N GLY A 309 -2.65 19.07 0.56
CA GLY A 309 -2.70 20.49 0.96
C GLY A 309 -1.44 21.29 0.63
N ARG A 310 -0.33 20.58 0.30
CA ARG A 310 0.94 21.18 -0.13
C ARG A 310 1.04 21.39 -1.64
N LEU A 311 0.09 20.86 -2.43
CA LEU A 311 0.04 21.10 -3.88
C LEU A 311 -0.41 22.52 -4.14
N SER A 312 0.40 23.28 -4.88
CA SER A 312 0.12 24.65 -5.26
C SER A 312 -1.07 24.77 -6.23
N ARG A 313 -1.36 23.69 -6.97
CA ARG A 313 -2.46 23.63 -7.95
C ARG A 313 -2.92 22.18 -8.10
N PHE A 314 -4.24 21.98 -8.15
CA PHE A 314 -4.85 20.72 -8.59
C PHE A 314 -4.94 20.77 -10.14
N GLU A 315 -4.34 19.79 -10.81
CA GLU A 315 -4.23 19.73 -12.28
C GLU A 315 -5.33 18.87 -12.94
N GLY A 316 -6.22 18.28 -12.15
CA GLY A 316 -7.35 17.50 -12.67
C GLY A 316 -8.27 18.36 -13.54
N GLU A 317 -8.81 17.76 -14.60
CA GLU A 317 -9.81 18.39 -15.46
C GLU A 317 -11.00 18.88 -14.63
N GLU A 318 -11.66 19.96 -15.08
CA GLU A 318 -12.86 20.48 -14.44
C GLU A 318 -13.91 19.35 -14.29
N VAL A 319 -14.12 18.90 -13.07
CA VAL A 319 -15.18 17.92 -12.76
C VAL A 319 -16.51 18.61 -12.96
N VAL A 320 -17.14 18.38 -14.11
CA VAL A 320 -18.51 18.87 -14.37
C VAL A 320 -19.47 17.92 -13.64
N ILE A 321 -19.93 18.34 -12.48
CA ILE A 321 -21.04 17.67 -11.80
C ILE A 321 -22.33 18.05 -12.56
N ARG A 322 -22.78 17.18 -13.44
CA ARG A 322 -24.12 17.26 -14.00
C ARG A 322 -25.09 16.66 -12.98
N GLY A 323 -25.96 17.51 -12.45
CA GLY A 323 -27.08 17.12 -11.58
C GLY A 323 -28.17 16.34 -12.33
#